data_3f1a4f5ce2a1da13faf34370b16be4dc
#
_entry.id   3f1a4f5ce2a1da13faf34370b16be4dc
#
_cell.length_a   1.000
_cell.length_b   1.000
_cell.length_c   1.000
_cell.angle_alpha   90.00
_cell.angle_beta   90.00
_cell.angle_gamma   90.00
#
_symmetry.space_group_name_H-M   'P 1'
#
loop_
_entity.id
_entity.type
_entity.pdbx_description
1 polymer ?
#
loop_
_entity_poly.entity_id
_entity_poly.type
_entity_poly.pdbx_seq_one_letter_code
_entity_poly.pdbx_strand_id
1 'polypeptide(L)'
;MIYFVALICVLGIAAGQILFKLSASTLQRTGSFFDIATLTTLFSAFALYGITTIAWVWVLQKIELGKVYPLMALAFVIVPIGSHLFFGEKFQPQYFIGVAVIIFGIIITVKA
;
A
#
# COMPACT_ATOMS: atom_id res chain seq x y z
N MET A 1 -8.17 -1.79 19.22
CA MET A 1 -7.07 -2.76 18.91
C MET A 1 -7.14 -3.28 17.50
N ILE A 2 -8.28 -3.78 17.07
CA ILE A 2 -8.41 -4.37 15.74
C ILE A 2 -8.15 -3.34 14.64
N TYR A 3 -8.71 -2.14 14.78
CA TYR A 3 -8.48 -1.07 13.80
C TYR A 3 -7.02 -0.65 13.77
N PHE A 4 -6.34 -0.71 14.91
CA PHE A 4 -4.90 -0.40 14.97
C PHE A 4 -4.09 -1.41 14.16
N VAL A 5 -4.39 -2.70 14.32
CA VAL A 5 -3.70 -3.75 13.56
C VAL A 5 -4.06 -3.63 12.07
N ALA A 6 -5.33 -3.32 11.76
CA ALA A 6 -5.74 -3.11 10.37
C ALA A 6 -4.98 -1.95 9.74
N LEU A 7 -4.80 -0.86 10.49
CA LEU A 7 -4.03 0.29 9.99
C LEU A 7 -2.58 -0.09 9.73
N ILE A 8 -1.98 -0.87 10.61
CA ILE A 8 -0.61 -1.36 10.40
C ILE A 8 -0.55 -2.21 9.12
N CYS A 9 -1.56 -3.05 8.89
CA CYS A 9 -1.62 -3.84 7.66
C CYS A 9 -1.71 -2.96 6.42
N VAL A 10 -2.51 -1.89 6.47
CA VAL A 10 -2.63 -0.95 5.37
C VAL A 10 -1.29 -0.27 5.09
N LEU A 11 -0.58 0.14 6.15
CA LEU A 11 0.75 0.73 6.01
C LEU A 11 1.73 -0.26 5.41
N GLY A 12 1.65 -1.53 5.81
CA GLY A 12 2.49 -2.60 5.25
C GLY A 12 2.22 -2.81 3.78
N ILE A 13 0.95 -2.81 3.38
CA ILE A 13 0.58 -2.96 1.98
C ILE A 13 1.09 -1.76 1.17
N ALA A 14 0.94 -0.55 1.69
CA ALA A 14 1.44 0.65 1.02
C ALA A 14 2.96 0.59 0.84
N ALA A 15 3.68 0.18 1.89
CA ALA A 15 5.12 -0.01 1.80
C ALA A 15 5.49 -1.07 0.77
N GLY A 16 4.71 -2.16 0.72
CA GLY A 16 4.90 -3.20 -0.29
C GLY A 16 4.73 -2.68 -1.70
N GLN A 17 3.77 -1.80 -1.93
CA GLN A 17 3.59 -1.17 -3.24
C GLN A 17 4.80 -0.34 -3.63
N ILE A 18 5.37 0.40 -2.69
CA ILE A 18 6.60 1.16 -2.93
C ILE A 18 7.74 0.21 -3.29
N LEU A 19 7.85 -0.91 -2.59
CA LEU A 19 8.87 -1.92 -2.90
C LEU A 19 8.65 -2.53 -4.29
N PHE A 20 7.41 -2.77 -4.69
CA PHE A 20 7.12 -3.27 -6.03
C PHE A 20 7.55 -2.26 -7.09
N LYS A 21 7.31 -0.97 -6.85
CA LYS A 21 7.75 0.08 -7.77
C LYS A 21 9.27 0.13 -7.84
N LEU A 22 9.94 -0.02 -6.70
CA LEU A 22 11.39 -0.08 -6.65
C LEU A 22 11.91 -1.28 -7.45
N SER A 23 11.25 -2.44 -7.31
CA SER A 23 11.59 -3.63 -8.08
C SER A 23 11.43 -3.39 -9.57
N ALA A 24 10.33 -2.72 -9.97
CA ALA A 24 10.07 -2.41 -11.37
C ALA A 24 11.16 -1.48 -11.93
N SER A 25 11.56 -0.46 -11.14
CA SER A 25 12.62 0.46 -11.56
C SER A 25 13.95 -0.26 -11.69
N THR A 26 14.24 -1.19 -10.77
CA THR A 26 15.45 -1.98 -10.81
C THR A 26 15.45 -2.92 -12.03
N LEU A 27 14.29 -3.55 -12.29
CA LEU A 27 14.14 -4.41 -13.45
C LEU A 27 14.39 -3.63 -14.75
N GLN A 28 13.85 -2.42 -14.84
CA GLN A 28 14.04 -1.57 -16.04
C GLN A 28 15.51 -1.23 -16.22
N ARG A 29 16.22 -0.97 -15.12
CA ARG A 29 17.65 -0.62 -15.16
C ARG A 29 18.52 -1.83 -15.53
N THR A 30 18.23 -3.00 -14.93
CA THR A 30 19.04 -4.19 -15.13
C THR A 30 18.60 -5.02 -16.34
N GLY A 31 17.32 -4.93 -16.71
CA GLY A 31 16.76 -5.67 -17.82
C GLY A 31 16.52 -7.15 -17.54
N SER A 32 16.67 -7.61 -16.29
CA SER A 32 16.52 -9.04 -15.97
C SER A 32 15.89 -9.24 -14.61
N PHE A 33 14.90 -10.13 -14.56
CA PHE A 33 14.32 -10.57 -13.28
C PHE A 33 15.31 -11.31 -12.41
N PHE A 34 16.33 -11.92 -13.01
CA PHE A 34 17.28 -12.74 -12.29
C PHE A 34 18.48 -11.96 -11.79
N ASP A 35 18.55 -10.65 -12.06
CA ASP A 35 19.59 -9.82 -11.49
C ASP A 35 19.42 -9.76 -9.97
N ILE A 36 20.58 -9.78 -9.26
CA ILE A 36 20.57 -9.81 -7.80
C ILE A 36 19.82 -8.63 -7.22
N ALA A 37 20.00 -7.43 -7.78
CA ALA A 37 19.31 -6.23 -7.28
C ALA A 37 17.80 -6.37 -7.42
N THR A 38 17.32 -6.86 -8.56
CA THR A 38 15.89 -7.07 -8.81
C THR A 38 15.34 -8.15 -7.89
N LEU A 39 16.07 -9.28 -7.76
CA LEU A 39 15.63 -10.36 -6.90
C LEU A 39 15.54 -9.93 -5.45
N THR A 40 16.50 -9.14 -4.97
CA THR A 40 16.52 -8.68 -3.58
C THR A 40 15.31 -7.79 -3.29
N THR A 41 15.03 -6.81 -4.15
CA THR A 41 13.91 -5.90 -3.92
C THR A 41 12.59 -6.63 -4.04
N LEU A 42 12.45 -7.52 -5.03
CA LEU A 42 11.22 -8.27 -5.24
C LEU A 42 10.96 -9.24 -4.09
N PHE A 43 12.00 -9.94 -3.62
CA PHE A 43 11.87 -10.86 -2.50
C PHE A 43 11.47 -10.10 -1.23
N SER A 44 12.05 -8.92 -1.01
CA SER A 44 11.68 -8.09 0.14
C SER A 44 10.20 -7.69 0.09
N ALA A 45 9.71 -7.35 -1.10
CA ALA A 45 8.30 -7.00 -1.28
C ALA A 45 7.39 -8.20 -0.98
N PHE A 46 7.74 -9.38 -1.49
CA PHE A 46 6.96 -10.59 -1.24
C PHE A 46 6.95 -10.95 0.24
N ALA A 47 8.10 -10.83 0.92
CA ALA A 47 8.17 -11.12 2.34
C ALA A 47 7.27 -10.20 3.15
N LEU A 48 7.31 -8.91 2.85
CA LEU A 48 6.46 -7.93 3.52
C LEU A 48 4.99 -8.22 3.27
N TYR A 49 4.62 -8.50 2.01
CA TYR A 49 3.24 -8.83 1.67
C TYR A 49 2.78 -10.11 2.35
N GLY A 50 3.65 -11.12 2.43
CA GLY A 50 3.31 -12.37 3.09
C GLY A 50 2.98 -12.16 4.56
N ILE A 51 3.84 -11.42 5.26
CA ILE A 51 3.62 -11.11 6.67
C ILE A 51 2.34 -10.28 6.83
N THR A 52 2.15 -9.28 6.00
CA THR A 52 0.98 -8.42 6.05
C THR A 52 -0.29 -9.21 5.77
N THR A 53 -0.25 -10.15 4.83
CA THR A 53 -1.39 -11.01 4.51
C THR A 53 -1.81 -11.85 5.70
N ILE A 54 -0.86 -12.44 6.41
CA ILE A 54 -1.16 -13.24 7.60
C ILE A 54 -1.82 -12.37 8.67
N ALA A 55 -1.28 -11.18 8.90
CA ALA A 55 -1.86 -10.24 9.86
C ALA A 55 -3.26 -9.81 9.44
N TRP A 56 -3.48 -9.61 8.13
CA TRP A 56 -4.79 -9.22 7.61
C TRP A 56 -5.82 -10.33 7.81
N VAL A 57 -5.44 -11.58 7.60
CA VAL A 57 -6.34 -12.72 7.86
C VAL A 57 -6.74 -12.75 9.33
N TRP A 58 -5.80 -12.47 10.22
CA TRP A 58 -6.11 -12.40 11.64
C TRP A 58 -7.13 -11.32 11.94
N VAL A 59 -6.98 -10.14 11.31
CA VAL A 59 -7.94 -9.03 11.47
C VAL A 59 -9.32 -9.46 10.97
N LEU A 60 -9.38 -10.15 9.83
CA LEU A 60 -10.64 -10.58 9.25
C LEU A 60 -11.40 -11.61 10.10
N GLN A 61 -10.69 -12.32 10.98
CA GLN A 61 -11.34 -13.19 11.96
C GLN A 61 -12.16 -12.40 12.97
N LYS A 62 -11.74 -11.16 13.26
CA LYS A 62 -12.29 -10.37 14.36
C LYS A 62 -13.31 -9.34 13.90
N ILE A 63 -13.33 -8.99 12.62
CA ILE A 63 -14.17 -7.91 12.11
C ILE A 63 -14.62 -8.23 10.70
N GLU A 64 -15.82 -7.77 10.34
CA GLU A 64 -16.34 -8.00 9.00
C GLU A 64 -15.52 -7.28 7.95
N LEU A 65 -15.35 -7.94 6.81
CA LEU A 65 -14.57 -7.38 5.68
C LEU A 65 -15.12 -6.02 5.24
N GLY A 66 -16.44 -5.90 5.15
CA GLY A 66 -17.06 -4.64 4.72
C GLY A 66 -16.81 -3.48 5.66
N LYS A 67 -16.54 -3.75 6.93
CA LYS A 67 -16.25 -2.70 7.91
C LYS A 67 -14.80 -2.27 7.90
N VAL A 68 -13.88 -3.20 7.65
CA VAL A 68 -12.45 -2.89 7.71
C VAL A 68 -11.87 -2.51 6.35
N TYR A 69 -12.49 -2.98 5.27
CA TYR A 69 -11.94 -2.76 3.93
C TYR A 69 -11.81 -1.28 3.55
N PRO A 70 -12.72 -0.37 3.95
CA PRO A 70 -12.50 1.04 3.65
C PRO A 70 -11.18 1.59 4.15
N LEU A 71 -10.61 1.00 5.22
CA LEU A 71 -9.28 1.40 5.68
C LEU A 71 -8.20 1.09 4.64
N MET A 72 -8.41 0.05 3.82
CA MET A 72 -7.50 -0.26 2.72
C MET A 72 -7.44 0.87 1.70
N ALA A 73 -8.49 1.67 1.58
CA ALA A 73 -8.49 2.82 0.68
C ALA A 73 -7.48 3.88 1.10
N LEU A 74 -7.01 3.85 2.35
CA LEU A 74 -5.91 4.74 2.77
C LEU A 74 -4.66 4.51 1.94
N ALA A 75 -4.47 3.30 1.40
CA ALA A 75 -3.35 3.04 0.52
C ALA A 75 -3.39 3.94 -0.72
N PHE A 76 -4.59 4.30 -1.20
CA PHE A 76 -4.73 5.22 -2.33
C PHE A 76 -4.23 6.62 -2.01
N VAL A 77 -4.11 6.96 -0.73
CA VAL A 77 -3.54 8.23 -0.28
C VAL A 77 -2.05 8.07 0.01
N ILE A 78 -1.69 7.00 0.72
CA ILE A 78 -0.32 6.79 1.21
C ILE A 78 0.63 6.46 0.07
N VAL A 79 0.21 5.60 -0.87
CA VAL A 79 1.09 5.18 -1.97
C VAL A 79 1.50 6.35 -2.86
N PRO A 80 0.58 7.23 -3.31
CA PRO A 80 1.01 8.39 -4.11
C PRO A 80 1.95 9.33 -3.36
N ILE A 81 1.72 9.54 -2.06
CA ILE A 81 2.61 10.37 -1.25
C ILE A 81 4.00 9.75 -1.21
N GLY A 82 4.08 8.44 -0.94
CA GLY A 82 5.35 7.73 -0.94
C GLY A 82 6.01 7.74 -2.30
N SER A 83 5.22 7.59 -3.36
CA SER A 83 5.72 7.62 -4.73
C SER A 83 6.36 8.96 -5.04
N HIS A 84 5.72 10.05 -4.62
CA HIS A 84 6.29 11.39 -4.82
C HIS A 84 7.59 11.56 -4.03
N LEU A 85 7.61 11.09 -2.78
CA LEU A 85 8.77 11.28 -1.90
C LEU A 85 9.96 10.41 -2.32
N PHE A 86 9.72 9.17 -2.73
CA PHE A 86 10.80 8.23 -3.01
C PHE A 86 11.22 8.22 -4.48
N PHE A 87 10.29 8.47 -5.38
CA PHE A 87 10.58 8.36 -6.82
C PHE A 87 10.45 9.69 -7.56
N GLY A 88 10.06 10.75 -6.86
CA GLY A 88 9.92 12.07 -7.46
C GLY A 88 8.79 12.18 -8.46
N GLU A 89 7.82 11.27 -8.42
CA GLU A 89 6.67 11.34 -9.32
C GLU A 89 5.86 12.59 -9.02
N LYS A 90 5.35 13.21 -10.06
CA LYS A 90 4.59 14.45 -9.94
C LYS A 90 3.15 14.21 -10.33
N PHE A 91 2.25 14.87 -9.63
CA PHE A 91 0.82 14.73 -9.85
C PHE A 91 0.21 16.09 -10.09
N GLN A 92 -0.80 16.14 -10.96
CA GLN A 92 -1.55 17.37 -11.23
C GLN A 92 -2.41 17.71 -10.02
N PRO A 93 -2.75 19.01 -9.83
CA PRO A 93 -3.62 19.40 -8.70
C PRO A 93 -4.95 18.65 -8.68
N GLN A 94 -5.50 18.32 -9.85
CA GLN A 94 -6.74 17.54 -9.94
C GLN A 94 -6.61 16.20 -9.24
N TYR A 95 -5.44 15.60 -9.25
CA TYR A 95 -5.18 14.33 -8.58
C TYR A 95 -5.43 14.45 -7.07
N PHE A 96 -4.96 15.56 -6.48
CA PHE A 96 -5.14 15.78 -5.04
C PHE A 96 -6.60 16.04 -4.68
N ILE A 97 -7.38 16.62 -5.59
CA ILE A 97 -8.82 16.76 -5.39
C ILE A 97 -9.46 15.38 -5.30
N GLY A 98 -9.10 14.46 -6.18
CA GLY A 98 -9.58 13.08 -6.14
C GLY A 98 -9.20 12.38 -4.85
N VAL A 99 -7.96 12.57 -4.38
CA VAL A 99 -7.50 12.00 -3.12
C VAL A 99 -8.34 12.53 -1.95
N ALA A 100 -8.66 13.82 -1.95
CA ALA A 100 -9.49 14.40 -0.91
C ALA A 100 -10.89 13.78 -0.89
N VAL A 101 -11.45 13.51 -2.07
CA VAL A 101 -12.77 12.84 -2.18
C VAL A 101 -12.67 11.41 -1.62
N ILE A 102 -11.59 10.70 -1.90
CA ILE A 102 -11.38 9.36 -1.35
C ILE A 102 -11.36 9.40 0.19
N ILE A 103 -10.60 10.35 0.76
CA ILE A 103 -10.52 10.49 2.21
C ILE A 103 -11.90 10.76 2.79
N PHE A 104 -12.67 11.63 2.15
CA PHE A 104 -14.02 11.95 2.59
C PHE A 104 -14.91 10.69 2.58
N GLY A 105 -14.78 9.87 1.51
CA GLY A 105 -15.52 8.61 1.43
C GLY A 105 -15.14 7.64 2.53
N ILE A 106 -13.85 7.54 2.86
CA ILE A 106 -13.39 6.68 3.95
C ILE A 106 -14.01 7.11 5.27
N ILE A 107 -14.02 8.40 5.54
CA ILE A 107 -14.59 8.93 6.80
C ILE A 107 -16.06 8.55 6.91
N ILE A 108 -16.81 8.70 5.83
CA ILE A 108 -18.23 8.36 5.82
C ILE A 108 -18.44 6.87 6.12
N THR A 109 -17.66 6.00 5.48
CA THR A 109 -17.84 4.55 5.65
C THR A 109 -17.45 4.08 7.04
N VAL A 110 -16.42 4.65 7.63
CA VAL A 110 -15.96 4.25 8.96
C VAL A 110 -17.00 4.63 10.01
N LYS A 111 -17.71 5.73 9.80
CA LYS A 111 -18.73 6.18 10.76
C LYS A 111 -20.08 5.45 10.59
N ALA A 112 -20.26 4.77 9.48
CA ALA A 112 -21.52 4.03 9.26
C ALA A 112 -21.57 2.66 10.01
#